data_83be0a9c528fd53c8830c17fad92efdd
#
_entry.id   83be0a9c528fd53c8830c17fad92efdd
#
_cell.length_a   1.000
_cell.length_b   1.000
_cell.length_c   1.000
_cell.angle_alpha   90.00
_cell.angle_beta   90.00
_cell.angle_gamma   90.00
#
_symmetry.space_group_name_H-M   'P 1'
#
loop_
_entity.id
_entity.type
_entity.pdbx_description
1 polymer ?
#
loop_
_entity_poly.entity_id
_entity_poly.type
_entity_poly.pdbx_seq_one_letter_code
_entity_poly.pdbx_strand_id
1 'polypeptide(L)'
;SIAKPCVNLPSFYLGAVTISSQQQANSALTLALKAEARALGFSACGIAPADATPEAAARLDAWLAEGMHGDMLWMEERAGQRGSPRALWPAVKSVVMLGMSYAPAGDPLALADVRDRGRISVYAQGQDYHDIVKKALKALARWLVSRSPCDLKVFVDTAPVMEKPLAAAAGIGWQGKHSNLVSRTDGSWLFLGAIMTTLDLPPDAPHADRCGSCTA
;
A
#
# COMPACT_ATOMS: atom_id res chain seq x y z
N SER A 1 27.08 -55.39 31.98
CA SER A 1 26.64 -55.01 30.65
C SER A 1 25.22 -54.50 30.68
N ILE A 2 25.03 -53.18 30.64
CA ILE A 2 23.68 -52.56 30.58
C ILE A 2 23.59 -51.90 29.22
N ALA A 3 22.77 -52.49 28.34
CA ALA A 3 22.44 -51.92 27.05
C ALA A 3 21.43 -50.76 27.23
N LYS A 4 21.74 -49.57 26.71
CA LYS A 4 20.80 -48.43 26.62
C LYS A 4 19.88 -48.62 25.40
N PRO A 5 18.60 -48.34 25.51
CA PRO A 5 17.72 -48.36 24.33
C PRO A 5 17.96 -47.15 23.42
N CYS A 6 18.08 -47.41 22.12
CA CYS A 6 18.03 -46.38 21.09
C CYS A 6 16.68 -45.70 21.06
N VAL A 7 16.66 -44.41 21.30
CA VAL A 7 15.47 -43.56 21.11
C VAL A 7 15.33 -43.23 19.61
N ASN A 8 14.29 -43.81 19.00
CA ASN A 8 13.90 -43.47 17.62
C ASN A 8 13.31 -42.05 17.59
N LEU A 9 14.01 -41.10 17.02
CA LEU A 9 13.49 -39.76 16.73
C LEU A 9 12.56 -39.85 15.50
N PRO A 10 11.36 -39.28 15.53
CA PRO A 10 10.49 -39.26 14.37
C PRO A 10 11.11 -38.37 13.29
N SER A 11 11.24 -38.94 12.09
CA SER A 11 11.63 -38.25 10.88
C SER A 11 10.55 -37.20 10.55
N PHE A 12 10.83 -35.92 10.77
CA PHE A 12 10.00 -34.82 10.25
C PHE A 12 10.17 -34.79 8.73
N TYR A 13 9.19 -35.33 8.04
CA TYR A 13 9.03 -35.09 6.61
C TYR A 13 8.74 -33.58 6.42
N LEU A 14 9.76 -32.83 6.06
CA LEU A 14 9.60 -31.50 5.43
C LEU A 14 8.96 -31.74 4.06
N GLY A 15 7.63 -31.67 4.00
CA GLY A 15 6.91 -31.68 2.74
C GLY A 15 7.41 -30.49 1.90
N ALA A 16 8.16 -30.76 0.84
CA ALA A 16 8.53 -29.75 -0.13
C ALA A 16 7.25 -29.22 -0.76
N VAL A 17 6.88 -27.97 -0.45
CA VAL A 17 5.79 -27.26 -1.11
C VAL A 17 6.21 -27.06 -2.56
N THR A 18 5.66 -27.85 -3.46
CA THR A 18 5.90 -27.70 -4.90
C THR A 18 5.18 -26.45 -5.37
N ILE A 19 5.93 -25.35 -5.56
CA ILE A 19 5.42 -24.10 -6.12
C ILE A 19 5.11 -24.35 -7.59
N SER A 20 3.89 -24.02 -8.03
CA SER A 20 3.49 -24.18 -9.43
C SER A 20 4.32 -23.27 -10.37
N SER A 21 4.45 -23.66 -11.62
CA SER A 21 5.13 -22.84 -12.65
C SER A 21 4.52 -21.43 -12.76
N GLN A 22 3.21 -21.31 -12.60
CA GLN A 22 2.50 -20.04 -12.60
C GLN A 22 2.87 -19.17 -11.40
N GLN A 23 2.99 -19.75 -10.20
CA GLN A 23 3.43 -19.03 -9.01
C GLN A 23 4.87 -18.54 -9.13
N GLN A 24 5.75 -19.35 -9.72
CA GLN A 24 7.14 -18.93 -10.02
C GLN A 24 7.18 -17.76 -11.00
N ALA A 25 6.38 -17.82 -12.08
CA ALA A 25 6.28 -16.75 -13.06
C ALA A 25 5.74 -15.44 -12.42
N ASN A 26 4.69 -15.54 -11.59
CA ASN A 26 4.14 -14.40 -10.89
C ASN A 26 5.13 -13.79 -9.87
N SER A 27 5.93 -14.61 -9.20
CA SER A 27 7.00 -14.15 -8.30
C SER A 27 8.09 -13.39 -9.05
N ALA A 28 8.55 -13.91 -10.17
CA ALA A 28 9.53 -13.25 -11.03
C ALA A 28 8.99 -11.92 -11.59
N LEU A 29 7.72 -11.91 -12.04
CA LEU A 29 7.04 -10.70 -12.50
C LEU A 29 6.94 -9.65 -11.39
N THR A 30 6.61 -10.06 -10.16
CA THR A 30 6.53 -9.16 -8.99
C THR A 30 7.86 -8.50 -8.68
N LEU A 31 8.96 -9.24 -8.72
CA LEU A 31 10.31 -8.68 -8.52
C LEU A 31 10.66 -7.66 -9.61
N ALA A 32 10.38 -7.98 -10.88
CA ALA A 32 10.62 -7.09 -12.00
C ALA A 32 9.72 -5.83 -11.92
N LEU A 33 8.45 -5.98 -11.50
CA LEU A 33 7.52 -4.87 -11.27
C LEU A 33 8.05 -3.89 -10.20
N LYS A 34 8.57 -4.39 -9.08
CA LYS A 34 9.16 -3.56 -8.02
C LYS A 34 10.42 -2.84 -8.49
N ALA A 35 11.23 -3.47 -9.34
CA ALA A 35 12.40 -2.84 -9.94
C ALA A 35 12.01 -1.71 -10.90
N GLU A 36 11.03 -1.94 -11.76
CA GLU A 36 10.49 -0.93 -12.68
C GLU A 36 9.85 0.24 -11.93
N ALA A 37 9.09 -0.03 -10.85
CA ALA A 37 8.52 1.00 -10.00
C ALA A 37 9.61 1.94 -9.45
N ARG A 38 10.73 1.39 -8.98
CA ARG A 38 11.88 2.20 -8.52
C ARG A 38 12.49 3.02 -9.65
N ALA A 39 12.64 2.46 -10.84
CA ALA A 39 13.15 3.18 -12.01
C ALA A 39 12.25 4.35 -12.43
N LEU A 40 10.94 4.24 -12.17
CA LEU A 40 9.96 5.29 -12.40
C LEU A 40 9.83 6.33 -11.25
N GLY A 41 10.68 6.22 -10.21
CA GLY A 41 10.77 7.18 -9.11
C GLY A 41 9.94 6.85 -7.88
N PHE A 42 9.30 5.68 -7.80
CA PHE A 42 8.65 5.24 -6.57
C PHE A 42 9.69 4.74 -5.55
N SER A 43 9.68 5.28 -4.34
CA SER A 43 10.54 4.85 -3.24
C SER A 43 10.03 3.57 -2.56
N ALA A 44 8.72 3.31 -2.64
CA ALA A 44 8.08 2.14 -2.07
C ALA A 44 7.13 1.47 -3.08
N CYS A 45 7.11 0.14 -3.08
CA CYS A 45 6.20 -0.69 -3.87
C CYS A 45 5.90 -1.99 -3.13
N GLY A 46 4.63 -2.26 -2.89
CA GLY A 46 4.16 -3.46 -2.22
C GLY A 46 2.88 -4.00 -2.83
N ILE A 47 2.59 -5.28 -2.60
CA ILE A 47 1.43 -6.00 -3.14
C ILE A 47 0.50 -6.38 -1.98
N ALA A 48 -0.77 -5.99 -2.07
CA ALA A 48 -1.82 -6.47 -1.19
C ALA A 48 -2.83 -7.30 -1.97
N PRO A 49 -3.42 -8.36 -1.38
CA PRO A 49 -4.58 -9.01 -1.97
C PRO A 49 -5.79 -8.06 -1.93
N ALA A 50 -6.76 -8.28 -2.82
CA ALA A 50 -7.92 -7.41 -2.94
C ALA A 50 -8.85 -7.40 -1.71
N ASP A 51 -8.70 -8.37 -0.82
CA ASP A 51 -9.45 -8.55 0.43
C ASP A 51 -8.58 -8.31 1.69
N ALA A 52 -7.44 -7.63 1.54
CA ALA A 52 -6.48 -7.40 2.61
C ALA A 52 -7.00 -6.55 3.78
N THR A 53 -8.08 -5.81 3.60
CA THR A 53 -8.60 -4.85 4.59
C THR A 53 -10.07 -5.12 4.93
N PRO A 54 -10.41 -6.32 5.48
CA PRO A 54 -11.81 -6.74 5.67
C PRO A 54 -12.57 -5.86 6.66
N GLU A 55 -11.89 -5.26 7.64
CA GLU A 55 -12.51 -4.40 8.65
C GLU A 55 -12.73 -2.95 8.18
N ALA A 56 -12.16 -2.56 7.03
CA ALA A 56 -12.17 -1.18 6.58
C ALA A 56 -13.59 -0.67 6.28
N ALA A 57 -14.44 -1.52 5.71
CA ALA A 57 -15.85 -1.19 5.45
C ALA A 57 -16.61 -0.90 6.75
N ALA A 58 -16.56 -1.81 7.72
CA ALA A 58 -17.26 -1.66 8.99
C ALA A 58 -16.77 -0.43 9.80
N ARG A 59 -15.48 -0.14 9.75
CA ARG A 59 -14.92 1.07 10.38
C ARG A 59 -15.39 2.34 9.69
N LEU A 60 -15.49 2.33 8.36
CA LEU A 60 -16.04 3.46 7.60
C LEU A 60 -17.52 3.69 7.94
N ASP A 61 -18.32 2.62 7.96
CA ASP A 61 -19.74 2.70 8.29
C ASP A 61 -19.97 3.27 9.69
N ALA A 62 -19.20 2.81 10.70
CA ALA A 62 -19.25 3.34 12.05
C ALA A 62 -18.88 4.84 12.10
N TRP A 63 -17.81 5.24 11.40
CA TRP A 63 -17.35 6.63 11.33
C TRP A 63 -18.38 7.54 10.65
N LEU A 64 -19.05 7.06 9.60
CA LEU A 64 -20.13 7.78 8.94
C LEU A 64 -21.37 7.89 9.84
N ALA A 65 -21.75 6.82 10.55
CA ALA A 65 -22.89 6.80 11.45
C ALA A 65 -22.73 7.80 12.63
N GLU A 66 -21.49 8.07 13.04
CA GLU A 66 -21.14 9.09 14.03
C GLU A 66 -21.08 10.52 13.46
N GLY A 67 -21.35 10.70 12.16
CA GLY A 67 -21.33 12.01 11.49
C GLY A 67 -19.93 12.63 11.38
N MET A 68 -18.87 11.84 11.53
CA MET A 68 -17.47 12.32 11.54
C MET A 68 -17.01 12.90 10.21
N HIS A 69 -17.74 12.65 9.13
CA HIS A 69 -17.47 13.19 7.79
C HIS A 69 -17.91 14.66 7.63
N GLY A 70 -18.69 15.22 8.60
CA GLY A 70 -19.17 16.60 8.52
C GLY A 70 -19.92 16.88 7.21
N ASP A 71 -19.55 17.93 6.50
CA ASP A 71 -20.18 18.34 5.24
C ASP A 71 -19.68 17.55 4.00
N MET A 72 -18.82 16.53 4.19
CA MET A 72 -18.31 15.71 3.08
C MET A 72 -19.30 14.61 2.67
N LEU A 73 -20.51 14.97 2.23
CA LEU A 73 -21.59 14.03 1.89
C LEU A 73 -21.19 13.01 0.81
N TRP A 74 -20.26 13.35 -0.06
CA TRP A 74 -19.68 12.42 -1.04
C TRP A 74 -19.01 11.18 -0.42
N MET A 75 -18.66 11.22 0.86
CA MET A 75 -18.14 10.06 1.58
C MET A 75 -19.23 9.00 1.78
N GLU A 76 -20.45 9.40 2.17
CA GLU A 76 -21.62 8.52 2.30
C GLU A 76 -22.04 7.94 0.95
N GLU A 77 -22.17 8.80 -0.07
CA GLU A 77 -22.62 8.39 -1.41
C GLU A 77 -21.76 7.28 -2.01
N ARG A 78 -20.49 7.21 -1.65
CA ARG A 78 -19.53 6.23 -2.17
C ARG A 78 -19.03 5.23 -1.13
N ALA A 79 -19.65 5.15 0.04
CA ALA A 79 -19.23 4.27 1.12
C ALA A 79 -19.16 2.80 0.67
N GLY A 80 -20.18 2.32 -0.04
CA GLY A 80 -20.21 0.95 -0.55
C GLY A 80 -19.07 0.63 -1.51
N GLN A 81 -18.65 1.58 -2.36
CA GLN A 81 -17.50 1.38 -3.26
C GLN A 81 -16.16 1.47 -2.52
N ARG A 82 -16.10 2.28 -1.46
CA ARG A 82 -14.90 2.53 -0.67
C ARG A 82 -14.55 1.37 0.26
N GLY A 83 -15.53 0.56 0.62
CA GLY A 83 -15.38 -0.53 1.60
C GLY A 83 -14.34 -1.59 1.23
N SER A 84 -14.13 -1.86 -0.06
CA SER A 84 -13.07 -2.78 -0.50
C SER A 84 -12.70 -2.58 -1.97
N PRO A 85 -11.49 -2.99 -2.40
CA PRO A 85 -11.13 -3.03 -3.82
C PRO A 85 -12.12 -3.81 -4.69
N ARG A 86 -12.67 -4.92 -4.19
CA ARG A 86 -13.67 -5.73 -4.93
C ARG A 86 -15.03 -5.05 -5.06
N ALA A 87 -15.42 -4.24 -4.09
CA ALA A 87 -16.66 -3.44 -4.19
C ALA A 87 -16.56 -2.38 -5.30
N LEU A 88 -15.35 -1.82 -5.49
CA LEU A 88 -15.09 -0.88 -6.57
C LEU A 88 -14.89 -1.57 -7.93
N TRP A 89 -14.26 -2.75 -7.94
CA TRP A 89 -14.00 -3.52 -9.16
C TRP A 89 -13.96 -5.03 -8.85
N PRO A 90 -15.05 -5.78 -9.11
CA PRO A 90 -15.17 -7.20 -8.73
C PRO A 90 -14.08 -8.14 -9.29
N ALA A 91 -13.52 -7.84 -10.46
CA ALA A 91 -12.49 -8.67 -11.10
C ALA A 91 -11.08 -8.51 -10.49
N VAL A 92 -10.87 -7.55 -9.57
CA VAL A 92 -9.56 -7.31 -8.97
C VAL A 92 -9.11 -8.51 -8.14
N LYS A 93 -7.84 -8.88 -8.28
CA LYS A 93 -7.19 -9.93 -7.49
C LYS A 93 -6.10 -9.36 -6.59
N SER A 94 -5.29 -8.44 -7.13
CA SER A 94 -4.19 -7.82 -6.39
C SER A 94 -4.21 -6.31 -6.54
N VAL A 95 -3.73 -5.64 -5.50
CA VAL A 95 -3.53 -4.19 -5.47
C VAL A 95 -2.04 -3.92 -5.30
N VAL A 96 -1.42 -3.33 -6.31
CA VAL A 96 -0.04 -2.84 -6.22
C VAL A 96 -0.11 -1.44 -5.61
N MET A 97 0.38 -1.30 -4.38
CA MET A 97 0.50 -0.03 -3.69
C MET A 97 1.87 0.57 -3.92
N LEU A 98 1.90 1.86 -4.18
CA LEU A 98 3.12 2.59 -4.52
C LEU A 98 3.23 3.85 -3.66
N GLY A 99 4.45 4.18 -3.24
CA GLY A 99 4.78 5.39 -2.53
C GLY A 99 5.84 6.18 -3.26
N MET A 100 5.58 7.47 -3.50
CA MET A 100 6.56 8.40 -4.06
C MET A 100 6.93 9.41 -2.99
N SER A 101 8.22 9.48 -2.64
CA SER A 101 8.69 10.39 -1.59
C SER A 101 8.64 11.84 -2.06
N TYR A 102 8.11 12.72 -1.20
CA TYR A 102 8.17 14.17 -1.35
C TYR A 102 8.93 14.84 -0.21
N ALA A 103 9.76 14.07 0.51
CA ALA A 103 10.57 14.59 1.59
C ALA A 103 11.42 15.77 1.12
N PRO A 104 11.42 16.91 1.83
CA PRO A 104 12.21 18.07 1.44
C PRO A 104 13.70 17.82 1.66
N ALA A 105 14.54 18.44 0.83
CA ALA A 105 15.99 18.37 0.98
C ALA A 105 16.50 19.16 2.20
N GLY A 106 15.72 20.15 2.69
CA GLY A 106 16.05 20.99 3.84
C GLY A 106 15.13 20.72 5.04
N ASP A 107 15.35 21.47 6.12
CA ASP A 107 14.49 21.42 7.31
C ASP A 107 13.08 21.93 6.99
N PRO A 108 12.04 21.09 7.06
CA PRO A 108 10.66 21.50 6.82
C PRO A 108 10.13 22.49 7.87
N LEU A 109 10.81 22.64 8.99
CA LEU A 109 10.46 23.53 10.10
C LEU A 109 11.27 24.83 10.11
N ALA A 110 12.15 25.06 9.16
CA ALA A 110 13.02 26.25 9.11
C ALA A 110 12.29 27.59 9.26
N LEU A 111 11.01 27.65 8.87
CA LEU A 111 10.15 28.85 9.03
C LEU A 111 9.19 28.77 10.21
N ALA A 112 9.33 27.79 11.13
CA ALA A 112 8.37 27.59 12.21
C ALA A 112 8.30 28.79 13.17
N ASP A 113 9.45 29.43 13.43
CA ASP A 113 9.58 30.57 14.33
C ASP A 113 9.49 31.95 13.65
N VAL A 114 9.34 31.96 12.31
CA VAL A 114 9.25 33.20 11.53
C VAL A 114 7.78 33.65 11.46
N ARG A 115 7.41 34.59 12.32
CA ARG A 115 6.01 34.98 12.55
C ARG A 115 5.41 35.89 11.48
N ASP A 116 6.22 36.56 10.68
CA ASP A 116 5.84 37.50 9.63
C ASP A 116 5.71 36.87 8.24
N ARG A 117 5.85 35.54 8.14
CA ARG A 117 5.77 34.81 6.88
C ARG A 117 4.78 33.65 6.93
N GLY A 118 4.03 33.50 5.86
CA GLY A 118 3.24 32.30 5.62
C GLY A 118 4.13 31.12 5.23
N ARG A 119 3.67 29.91 5.55
CA ARG A 119 4.36 28.67 5.17
C ARG A 119 3.45 27.79 4.34
N ILE A 120 3.92 27.42 3.15
CA ILE A 120 3.24 26.46 2.28
C ILE A 120 3.66 25.06 2.69
N SER A 121 2.70 24.17 2.89
CA SER A 121 2.97 22.75 3.19
C SER A 121 3.84 22.13 2.10
N VAL A 122 4.78 21.27 2.51
CA VAL A 122 5.79 20.67 1.60
C VAL A 122 5.12 19.93 0.43
N TYR A 123 4.04 19.19 0.70
CA TYR A 123 3.32 18.46 -0.34
C TYR A 123 2.71 19.35 -1.45
N ALA A 124 2.48 20.62 -1.15
CA ALA A 124 1.87 21.58 -2.08
C ALA A 124 2.92 22.47 -2.78
N GLN A 125 4.21 22.22 -2.52
CA GLN A 125 5.30 22.94 -3.19
C GLN A 125 5.62 22.31 -4.55
N GLY A 126 5.84 23.14 -5.57
CA GLY A 126 6.22 22.69 -6.90
C GLY A 126 5.03 22.34 -7.81
N GLN A 127 5.19 21.30 -8.61
CA GLN A 127 4.17 20.83 -9.55
C GLN A 127 3.09 20.00 -8.82
N ASP A 128 1.90 19.93 -9.42
CA ASP A 128 0.83 19.07 -8.91
C ASP A 128 1.27 17.60 -8.90
N TYR A 129 1.33 17.02 -7.71
CA TYR A 129 1.76 15.63 -7.52
C TYR A 129 0.81 14.62 -8.17
N HIS A 130 -0.48 14.97 -8.35
CA HIS A 130 -1.42 14.08 -9.00
C HIS A 130 -0.98 13.76 -10.44
N ASP A 131 -0.48 14.76 -11.17
CA ASP A 131 -0.01 14.56 -12.54
C ASP A 131 1.29 13.75 -12.58
N ILE A 132 2.22 14.02 -11.65
CA ILE A 132 3.50 13.33 -11.56
C ILE A 132 3.28 11.85 -11.24
N VAL A 133 2.57 11.56 -10.15
CA VAL A 133 2.30 10.19 -9.69
C VAL A 133 1.46 9.44 -10.72
N LYS A 134 0.41 10.07 -11.28
CA LYS A 134 -0.45 9.46 -12.30
C LYS A 134 0.31 9.12 -13.58
N LYS A 135 1.25 9.97 -13.99
CA LYS A 135 2.12 9.70 -15.16
C LYS A 135 2.99 8.47 -14.92
N ALA A 136 3.63 8.38 -13.75
CA ALA A 136 4.46 7.25 -13.36
C ALA A 136 3.63 5.95 -13.23
N LEU A 137 2.45 6.01 -12.59
CA LEU A 137 1.53 4.87 -12.50
C LEU A 137 1.09 4.36 -13.88
N LYS A 138 0.73 5.26 -14.79
CA LYS A 138 0.37 4.88 -16.17
C LYS A 138 1.54 4.26 -16.93
N ALA A 139 2.77 4.71 -16.70
CA ALA A 139 3.97 4.10 -17.29
C ALA A 139 4.16 2.68 -16.76
N LEU A 140 4.10 2.49 -15.43
CA LEU A 140 4.22 1.18 -14.80
C LEU A 140 3.09 0.23 -15.23
N ALA A 141 1.87 0.74 -15.35
CA ALA A 141 0.72 -0.01 -15.82
C ALA A 141 0.92 -0.54 -17.25
N ARG A 142 1.37 0.30 -18.19
CA ARG A 142 1.69 -0.12 -19.58
C ARG A 142 2.80 -1.16 -19.59
N TRP A 143 3.83 -0.98 -18.78
CA TRP A 143 4.90 -1.94 -18.63
C TRP A 143 4.36 -3.30 -18.14
N LEU A 144 3.49 -3.31 -17.13
CA LEU A 144 2.91 -4.55 -16.59
C LEU A 144 2.09 -5.30 -17.65
N VAL A 145 1.21 -4.60 -18.38
CA VAL A 145 0.41 -5.18 -19.47
C VAL A 145 1.30 -5.75 -20.58
N SER A 146 2.43 -5.11 -20.88
CA SER A 146 3.37 -5.61 -21.89
C SER A 146 4.09 -6.90 -21.47
N ARG A 147 4.17 -7.18 -20.17
CA ARG A 147 4.80 -8.37 -19.58
C ARG A 147 3.82 -9.52 -19.33
N SER A 148 2.59 -9.20 -19.01
CA SER A 148 1.54 -10.18 -18.73
C SER A 148 0.18 -9.59 -19.10
N PRO A 149 -0.56 -10.23 -20.02
CA PRO A 149 -1.91 -9.78 -20.37
C PRO A 149 -2.80 -9.71 -19.15
N CYS A 150 -3.35 -8.52 -18.85
CA CYS A 150 -4.22 -8.30 -17.71
C CYS A 150 -5.03 -7.02 -17.89
N ASP A 151 -6.15 -6.96 -17.17
CA ASP A 151 -6.85 -5.71 -16.96
C ASP A 151 -6.29 -5.01 -15.72
N LEU A 152 -6.30 -3.67 -15.75
CA LEU A 152 -5.85 -2.87 -14.63
C LEU A 152 -6.53 -1.50 -14.59
N LYS A 153 -6.56 -0.92 -13.39
CA LYS A 153 -7.01 0.44 -13.12
C LYS A 153 -6.00 1.15 -12.23
N VAL A 154 -5.71 2.42 -12.53
CA VAL A 154 -4.77 3.25 -11.76
C VAL A 154 -5.52 4.31 -10.96
N PHE A 155 -5.10 4.56 -9.73
CA PHE A 155 -5.73 5.49 -8.82
C PHE A 155 -4.67 6.34 -8.12
N VAL A 156 -4.99 7.63 -7.97
CA VAL A 156 -4.26 8.60 -7.16
C VAL A 156 -5.30 9.49 -6.51
N ASP A 157 -5.52 9.35 -5.22
CA ASP A 157 -6.31 10.22 -4.33
C ASP A 157 -7.77 10.53 -4.75
N THR A 158 -8.09 10.50 -6.04
CA THR A 158 -9.39 10.97 -6.58
C THR A 158 -10.48 9.88 -6.64
N ALA A 159 -10.21 8.66 -6.23
CA ALA A 159 -11.15 7.53 -6.30
C ALA A 159 -11.57 7.06 -4.90
N PRO A 160 -12.69 6.33 -4.77
CA PRO A 160 -13.12 5.75 -3.50
C PRO A 160 -12.26 4.52 -3.12
N VAL A 161 -10.95 4.74 -2.95
CA VAL A 161 -9.96 3.74 -2.53
C VAL A 161 -9.38 4.15 -1.20
N MET A 162 -9.35 3.23 -0.23
CA MET A 162 -8.70 3.46 1.05
C MET A 162 -7.22 3.11 0.94
N GLU A 163 -6.42 4.03 0.42
CA GLU A 163 -5.02 3.81 0.08
C GLU A 163 -4.13 3.50 1.29
N LYS A 164 -4.34 4.19 2.42
CA LYS A 164 -3.50 4.02 3.61
C LYS A 164 -3.61 2.61 4.23
N PRO A 165 -4.80 2.05 4.48
CA PRO A 165 -4.93 0.66 4.93
C PRO A 165 -4.35 -0.35 3.94
N LEU A 166 -4.56 -0.15 2.64
CA LEU A 166 -4.01 -1.02 1.60
C LEU A 166 -2.49 -0.95 1.53
N ALA A 167 -1.90 0.24 1.70
CA ALA A 167 -0.45 0.40 1.74
C ALA A 167 0.18 -0.26 2.98
N ALA A 168 -0.51 -0.23 4.11
CA ALA A 168 -0.08 -0.97 5.31
C ALA A 168 -0.16 -2.49 5.08
N ALA A 169 -1.25 -2.98 4.47
CA ALA A 169 -1.41 -4.38 4.11
C ALA A 169 -0.40 -4.85 3.05
N ALA A 170 0.06 -3.94 2.18
CA ALA A 170 1.11 -4.18 1.19
C ALA A 170 2.54 -4.07 1.75
N GLY A 171 2.70 -3.86 3.07
CA GLY A 171 4.01 -3.82 3.71
C GLY A 171 4.80 -2.52 3.52
N ILE A 172 4.21 -1.44 2.98
CA ILE A 172 4.91 -0.17 2.77
C ILE A 172 5.20 0.54 4.10
N GLY A 173 4.29 0.42 5.07
CA GLY A 173 4.42 1.06 6.36
C GLY A 173 3.25 0.69 7.27
N TRP A 174 3.02 1.46 8.31
CA TRP A 174 1.86 1.31 9.20
C TRP A 174 1.05 2.60 9.24
N GLN A 175 -0.22 2.51 9.57
CA GLN A 175 -1.06 3.67 9.77
C GLN A 175 -0.85 4.20 11.19
N GLY A 176 -0.26 5.39 11.31
CA GLY A 176 0.03 6.01 12.59
C GLY A 176 -1.24 6.50 13.32
N LYS A 177 -1.13 6.81 14.62
CA LYS A 177 -2.22 7.38 15.43
C LYS A 177 -2.78 8.70 14.87
N HIS A 178 -1.95 9.45 14.13
CA HIS A 178 -2.35 10.65 13.37
C HIS A 178 -3.01 10.34 12.02
N SER A 179 -3.40 9.09 11.78
CA SER A 179 -4.08 8.56 10.58
C SER A 179 -3.28 8.58 9.27
N ASN A 180 -2.04 9.07 9.24
CA ASN A 180 -1.19 8.99 8.05
C ASN A 180 -0.41 7.66 8.01
N LEU A 181 -0.04 7.24 6.78
CA LEU A 181 0.89 6.14 6.60
C LEU A 181 2.30 6.59 7.01
N VAL A 182 3.01 5.74 7.74
CA VAL A 182 4.40 5.95 8.16
C VAL A 182 5.25 4.82 7.62
N SER A 183 6.21 5.15 6.76
CA SER A 183 7.23 4.24 6.24
C SER A 183 8.46 4.30 7.14
N ARG A 184 9.22 3.20 7.20
CA ARG A 184 10.51 3.18 7.92
C ARG A 184 11.61 3.96 7.24
N THR A 185 11.52 4.12 5.92
CA THR A 185 12.54 4.78 5.09
C THR A 185 12.19 6.23 4.79
N ASP A 186 10.91 6.50 4.52
CA ASP A 186 10.42 7.80 4.04
C ASP A 186 9.58 8.55 5.09
N GLY A 187 9.42 7.99 6.31
CA GLY A 187 8.51 8.57 7.30
C GLY A 187 7.09 8.69 6.76
N SER A 188 6.42 9.81 6.99
CA SER A 188 5.09 10.10 6.43
C SER A 188 5.13 10.94 5.13
N TRP A 189 6.31 11.07 4.50
CA TRP A 189 6.53 11.89 3.31
C TRP A 189 6.25 11.13 2.01
N LEU A 190 5.15 10.41 1.92
CA LEU A 190 4.78 9.59 0.76
C LEU A 190 3.46 10.04 0.14
N PHE A 191 3.49 10.37 -1.15
CA PHE A 191 2.31 10.31 -1.99
C PHE A 191 2.00 8.86 -2.31
N LEU A 192 0.74 8.47 -2.15
CA LEU A 192 0.31 7.11 -2.42
C LEU A 192 -0.34 7.02 -3.80
N GLY A 193 -0.19 5.86 -4.41
CA GLY A 193 -0.89 5.49 -5.62
C GLY A 193 -1.17 4.00 -5.65
N ALA A 194 -2.19 3.60 -6.41
CA ALA A 194 -2.60 2.22 -6.51
C ALA A 194 -2.79 1.78 -7.96
N ILE A 195 -2.37 0.54 -8.26
CA ILE A 195 -2.74 -0.18 -9.48
C ILE A 195 -3.51 -1.42 -9.05
N MET A 196 -4.80 -1.47 -9.35
CA MET A 196 -5.61 -2.67 -9.22
C MET A 196 -5.44 -3.53 -10.47
N THR A 197 -5.28 -4.85 -10.32
CA THR A 197 -5.06 -5.76 -11.46
C THR A 197 -5.80 -7.08 -11.28
N THR A 198 -6.12 -7.71 -12.42
CA THR A 198 -6.67 -9.08 -12.47
C THR A 198 -5.59 -10.15 -12.32
N LEU A 199 -4.30 -9.79 -12.28
CA LEU A 199 -3.22 -10.71 -11.95
C LEU A 199 -3.29 -11.12 -10.48
N ASP A 200 -3.02 -12.39 -10.24
CA ASP A 200 -2.85 -12.93 -8.88
C ASP A 200 -1.35 -12.89 -8.53
N LEU A 201 -0.92 -11.74 -8.01
CA LEU A 201 0.46 -11.50 -7.63
C LEU A 201 0.70 -11.93 -6.19
N PRO A 202 1.86 -12.55 -5.88
CA PRO A 202 2.21 -12.88 -4.51
C PRO A 202 2.17 -11.64 -3.60
N PRO A 203 1.38 -11.67 -2.52
CA PRO A 203 1.29 -10.54 -1.61
C PRO A 203 2.56 -10.39 -0.77
N ASP A 204 2.86 -9.14 -0.42
CA ASP A 204 3.86 -8.84 0.59
C ASP A 204 3.28 -9.02 2.01
N ALA A 205 4.14 -9.26 2.97
CA ALA A 205 3.72 -9.32 4.37
C ALA A 205 3.29 -7.92 4.86
N PRO A 206 2.16 -7.81 5.57
CA PRO A 206 1.73 -6.54 6.17
C PRO A 206 2.81 -5.97 7.10
N HIS A 207 2.91 -4.65 7.16
CA HIS A 207 3.80 -4.00 8.10
C HIS A 207 3.22 -4.04 9.52
N ALA A 208 4.04 -4.44 10.50
CA ALA A 208 3.65 -4.37 11.90
C ALA A 208 3.50 -2.90 12.35
N ASP A 209 2.52 -2.63 13.21
CA ASP A 209 2.38 -1.33 13.86
C ASP A 209 3.62 -1.02 14.70
N ARG A 210 4.11 0.20 14.59
CA ARG A 210 5.28 0.73 15.30
C ARG A 210 4.96 2.00 16.10
N CYS A 211 3.68 2.32 16.27
CA CYS A 211 3.24 3.41 17.13
C CYS A 211 3.41 3.01 18.61
N GLY A 212 4.53 3.32 19.22
CA GLY A 212 4.82 3.05 20.63
C GLY A 212 3.94 3.83 21.62
N SER A 213 4.56 4.39 22.64
CA SER A 213 3.89 5.15 23.74
C SER A 213 3.49 6.58 23.37
N CYS A 214 3.57 6.98 22.11
CA CYS A 214 3.15 8.30 21.64
C CYS A 214 1.70 8.58 22.03
N THR A 215 1.44 9.66 22.77
CA THR A 215 0.13 10.10 23.29
C THR A 215 -0.36 11.41 22.66
N ALA A 216 0.37 11.96 21.69
CA ALA A 216 0.02 13.20 21.00
C ALA A 216 -1.13 13.00 20.04
#